data_6273f2a3ca5b0b7ded0de1a3d16e8cf2
#
_entry.id   6273f2a3ca5b0b7ded0de1a3d16e8cf2
#
_cell.length_a   1.000
_cell.length_b   1.000
_cell.length_c   1.000
_cell.angle_alpha   90.00
_cell.angle_beta   90.00
_cell.angle_gamma   90.00
#
_symmetry.space_group_name_H-M   'P 1'
#
loop_
_entity.id
_entity.type
_entity.pdbx_description
1 polymer ?
#
loop_
_entity_poly.entity_id
_entity_poly.type
_entity_poly.pdbx_seq_one_letter_code
_entity_poly.pdbx_strand_id
1 'polypeptide(L)'
;MDVRDTLIDAVRSALADLGVEPVPDVVQLERPANPEHGDWSTNVALASAKAAGRNPRELGTALSDHLSTAPPPHVIGVDVAGPGFVNFRLADSWLHEVLVDVVDAGTDGWGRLDSGVGTSVIVEFVSANPTGPLHAGHGRGACYGDSVARLYERCGYDVVREFYVNDRGVQMQNFAASLAARAAGTDVGEDGYHGRYIVDWAAEMPGDADPLEWGYARALAAHRSVLESLSIHFDSWFSERSMIASGAVDATLVDLRAAGAVYEEDGAVWLRSSDHGDDKDRVLIKGDGQPTYLMPDVAYHRDKFGRADRLVNVFGADHHGYVARMHAAMALLGHDRSDLEIVITQLVNLQRDGREVRLSKRTGEMVELAEVVDEVGADAARFTYLLFSADSPQTFDMDLVASQVNENPVFYVQYAHARIHSVVLMAAAEGIARGSLVDTDLSVLVHPRELEILRYLHELPDVVARACRERAPHQVTTWVRDLASAFTASTTTVGCSETACTRPRPRPVSGCSRASGSGWPWPWTCSAWAPPPRCGVTGSTTGPTGRSDRGRPHTHPPAARHGVHRCQRSALDRWL
;
A
#
# COMPACT_ATOMS: atom_id res chain seq x y z
N MET A 1 -14.80 14.14 18.23
CA MET A 1 -15.55 12.84 18.33
C MET A 1 -16.14 12.58 16.97
N ASP A 2 -15.97 11.38 16.41
CA ASP A 2 -16.55 11.06 15.08
C ASP A 2 -18.07 11.26 15.11
N VAL A 3 -18.62 11.90 14.09
CA VAL A 3 -20.07 12.11 13.95
C VAL A 3 -20.85 10.79 14.00
N ARG A 4 -20.25 9.70 13.53
CA ARG A 4 -20.86 8.35 13.59
C ARG A 4 -21.00 7.85 15.02
N ASP A 5 -19.96 8.02 15.84
CA ASP A 5 -20.00 7.62 17.25
C ASP A 5 -21.10 8.41 17.99
N THR A 6 -21.18 9.71 17.69
CA THR A 6 -22.24 10.58 18.23
C THR A 6 -23.64 10.10 17.84
N LEU A 7 -23.82 9.71 16.57
CA LEU A 7 -25.10 9.16 16.09
C LEU A 7 -25.41 7.79 16.70
N ILE A 8 -24.43 6.91 16.81
CA ILE A 8 -24.57 5.58 17.43
C ILE A 8 -25.01 5.72 18.89
N ASP A 9 -24.35 6.58 19.66
CA ASP A 9 -24.67 6.79 21.07
C ASP A 9 -26.07 7.39 21.24
N ALA A 10 -26.45 8.34 20.40
CA ALA A 10 -27.79 8.92 20.40
C ALA A 10 -28.87 7.88 20.05
N VAL A 11 -28.63 7.03 19.06
CA VAL A 11 -29.55 5.94 18.68
C VAL A 11 -29.69 4.92 19.81
N ARG A 12 -28.59 4.53 20.45
CA ARG A 12 -28.63 3.59 21.59
C ARG A 12 -29.40 4.16 22.78
N SER A 13 -29.15 5.43 23.10
CA SER A 13 -29.89 6.13 24.17
C SER A 13 -31.39 6.19 23.85
N ALA A 14 -31.75 6.59 22.65
CA ALA A 14 -33.14 6.66 22.21
C ALA A 14 -33.85 5.28 22.21
N LEU A 15 -33.16 4.20 21.84
CA LEU A 15 -33.72 2.85 21.97
C LEU A 15 -33.99 2.46 23.44
N ALA A 16 -33.10 2.79 24.35
CA ALA A 16 -33.27 2.55 25.78
C ALA A 16 -34.47 3.33 26.31
N ASP A 17 -34.60 4.60 25.96
CA ASP A 17 -35.72 5.47 26.35
C ASP A 17 -37.07 4.99 25.81
N LEU A 18 -37.06 4.34 24.66
CA LEU A 18 -38.24 3.71 24.05
C LEU A 18 -38.55 2.30 24.59
N GLY A 19 -37.78 1.85 25.61
CA GLY A 19 -37.99 0.57 26.30
C GLY A 19 -37.56 -0.65 25.49
N VAL A 20 -36.61 -0.52 24.59
CA VAL A 20 -36.05 -1.67 23.83
C VAL A 20 -35.01 -2.37 24.71
N GLU A 21 -35.28 -3.62 25.09
CA GLU A 21 -34.37 -4.45 25.88
C GLU A 21 -34.19 -5.84 25.25
N PRO A 22 -32.96 -6.31 25.04
CA PRO A 22 -31.69 -5.56 25.21
C PRO A 22 -31.46 -4.51 24.11
N VAL A 23 -30.82 -3.41 24.47
CA VAL A 23 -30.29 -2.47 23.46
C VAL A 23 -29.17 -3.16 22.68
N PRO A 24 -29.14 -3.08 21.36
CA PRO A 24 -28.08 -3.68 20.56
C PRO A 24 -26.69 -3.14 20.94
N ASP A 25 -25.73 -4.03 21.11
CA ASP A 25 -24.34 -3.65 21.35
C ASP A 25 -23.73 -2.93 20.14
N VAL A 26 -24.15 -3.32 18.93
CA VAL A 26 -23.66 -2.75 17.67
C VAL A 26 -24.82 -2.12 16.91
N VAL A 27 -24.71 -0.82 16.65
CA VAL A 27 -25.58 -0.07 15.75
C VAL A 27 -24.79 0.17 14.45
N GLN A 28 -25.25 -0.41 13.37
CA GLN A 28 -24.65 -0.18 12.06
C GLN A 28 -25.15 1.13 11.47
N LEU A 29 -24.22 1.99 11.05
CA LEU A 29 -24.46 3.18 10.25
C LEU A 29 -23.82 3.01 8.90
N GLU A 30 -24.58 3.21 7.83
CA GLU A 30 -24.14 3.09 6.45
C GLU A 30 -24.50 4.36 5.68
N ARG A 31 -23.71 4.68 4.67
CA ARG A 31 -24.10 5.74 3.73
C ARG A 31 -25.18 5.21 2.79
N PRO A 32 -26.34 5.89 2.67
CA PRO A 32 -27.36 5.48 1.73
C PRO A 32 -26.84 5.52 0.29
N ALA A 33 -27.19 4.52 -0.51
CA ALA A 33 -26.85 4.51 -1.93
C ALA A 33 -27.50 5.67 -2.71
N ASN A 34 -28.70 6.11 -2.28
CA ASN A 34 -29.36 7.31 -2.82
C ASN A 34 -29.14 8.50 -1.86
N PRO A 35 -28.42 9.57 -2.29
CA PRO A 35 -28.18 10.77 -1.47
C PRO A 35 -29.45 11.46 -0.97
N GLU A 36 -30.59 11.26 -1.61
CA GLU A 36 -31.88 11.81 -1.14
C GLU A 36 -32.28 11.28 0.24
N HIS A 37 -31.76 10.12 0.64
CA HIS A 37 -31.98 9.52 1.95
C HIS A 37 -31.08 10.11 3.06
N GLY A 38 -30.31 11.14 2.76
CA GLY A 38 -29.44 11.82 3.75
C GLY A 38 -28.00 11.32 3.73
N ASP A 39 -27.27 11.62 4.80
CA ASP A 39 -25.83 11.34 4.92
C ASP A 39 -25.53 9.98 5.54
N TRP A 40 -26.35 9.54 6.51
CA TRP A 40 -26.23 8.26 7.19
C TRP A 40 -27.58 7.57 7.34
N SER A 41 -27.58 6.24 7.35
CA SER A 41 -28.74 5.38 7.53
C SER A 41 -28.44 4.23 8.48
N THR A 42 -29.41 3.85 9.30
CA THR A 42 -29.32 2.65 10.13
C THR A 42 -30.54 1.75 9.94
N ASN A 43 -30.29 0.46 9.98
CA ASN A 43 -31.32 -0.59 9.99
C ASN A 43 -31.70 -1.03 11.42
N VAL A 44 -31.28 -0.31 12.44
CA VAL A 44 -31.42 -0.69 13.84
C VAL A 44 -32.86 -0.96 14.25
N ALA A 45 -33.84 -0.22 13.71
CA ALA A 45 -35.25 -0.47 14.00
C ALA A 45 -35.73 -1.82 13.44
N LEU A 46 -35.20 -2.26 12.29
CA LEU A 46 -35.48 -3.61 11.76
C LEU A 46 -34.85 -4.69 12.67
N ALA A 47 -33.60 -4.49 13.08
CA ALA A 47 -32.88 -5.44 13.92
C ALA A 47 -33.51 -5.58 15.32
N SER A 48 -34.02 -4.46 15.90
CA SER A 48 -34.55 -4.39 17.27
C SER A 48 -36.07 -4.59 17.36
N ALA A 49 -36.79 -4.63 16.25
CA ALA A 49 -38.27 -4.71 16.20
C ALA A 49 -38.82 -5.87 17.03
N LYS A 50 -38.18 -7.03 16.96
CA LYS A 50 -38.60 -8.24 17.69
C LYS A 50 -38.40 -8.06 19.22
N ALA A 51 -37.31 -7.51 19.63
CA ALA A 51 -37.01 -7.22 21.03
C ALA A 51 -37.97 -6.15 21.60
N ALA A 52 -38.29 -5.13 20.78
CA ALA A 52 -39.22 -4.07 21.12
C ALA A 52 -40.71 -4.52 21.10
N GLY A 53 -41.02 -5.71 20.56
CA GLY A 53 -42.43 -6.15 20.36
C GLY A 53 -43.23 -5.22 19.43
N ARG A 54 -42.58 -4.51 18.52
CA ARG A 54 -43.15 -3.50 17.62
C ARG A 54 -42.90 -3.83 16.15
N ASN A 55 -43.73 -3.26 15.27
CA ASN A 55 -43.44 -3.27 13.85
C ASN A 55 -42.14 -2.45 13.59
N PRO A 56 -41.22 -2.90 12.71
CA PRO A 56 -39.98 -2.19 12.42
C PRO A 56 -40.19 -0.72 12.00
N ARG A 57 -41.18 -0.44 11.16
CA ARG A 57 -41.49 0.92 10.72
C ARG A 57 -42.04 1.79 11.85
N GLU A 58 -42.89 1.22 12.73
CA GLU A 58 -43.40 1.93 13.91
C GLU A 58 -42.26 2.25 14.90
N LEU A 59 -41.34 1.31 15.12
CA LEU A 59 -40.16 1.55 15.93
C LEU A 59 -39.27 2.61 15.29
N GLY A 60 -39.01 2.54 13.98
CA GLY A 60 -38.27 3.53 13.24
C GLY A 60 -38.87 4.94 13.34
N THR A 61 -40.23 5.04 13.26
CA THR A 61 -40.94 6.31 13.42
C THR A 61 -40.77 6.86 14.85
N ALA A 62 -40.99 6.01 15.86
CA ALA A 62 -40.80 6.42 17.26
C ALA A 62 -39.35 6.88 17.53
N LEU A 63 -38.37 6.21 16.94
CA LEU A 63 -36.95 6.58 17.04
C LEU A 63 -36.68 7.93 16.37
N SER A 64 -37.20 8.12 15.15
CA SER A 64 -37.11 9.39 14.41
C SER A 64 -37.74 10.56 15.19
N ASP A 65 -38.94 10.37 15.74
CA ASP A 65 -39.64 11.37 16.53
C ASP A 65 -38.86 11.73 17.81
N HIS A 66 -38.32 10.73 18.52
CA HIS A 66 -37.51 10.91 19.71
C HIS A 66 -36.24 11.72 19.40
N LEU A 67 -35.47 11.31 18.39
CA LEU A 67 -34.23 11.98 17.95
C LEU A 67 -34.50 13.38 17.37
N SER A 68 -35.66 13.61 16.77
CA SER A 68 -36.04 14.93 16.24
C SER A 68 -36.42 15.91 17.36
N THR A 69 -36.84 15.43 18.55
CA THR A 69 -37.16 16.26 19.70
C THR A 69 -35.91 16.86 20.35
N ALA A 70 -34.80 16.10 20.37
CA ALA A 70 -33.50 16.51 20.89
C ALA A 70 -32.42 16.01 19.91
N PRO A 71 -32.25 16.69 18.75
CA PRO A 71 -31.36 16.19 17.71
C PRO A 71 -29.90 16.18 18.19
N PRO A 72 -29.15 15.12 17.87
CA PRO A 72 -27.71 15.10 18.07
C PRO A 72 -27.01 16.25 17.33
N PRO A 73 -25.78 16.62 17.73
CA PRO A 73 -24.99 17.61 17.02
C PRO A 73 -24.97 17.36 15.51
N HIS A 74 -25.05 18.43 14.73
CA HIS A 74 -25.09 18.46 13.26
C HIS A 74 -26.33 17.84 12.61
N VAL A 75 -27.21 17.14 13.31
CA VAL A 75 -28.43 16.56 12.73
C VAL A 75 -29.46 17.65 12.47
N ILE A 76 -29.86 17.79 11.20
CA ILE A 76 -30.89 18.74 10.75
C ILE A 76 -32.19 18.05 10.31
N GLY A 77 -32.20 16.73 10.24
CA GLY A 77 -33.38 15.94 9.91
C GLY A 77 -33.16 14.46 10.18
N VAL A 78 -34.23 13.79 10.65
CA VAL A 78 -34.27 12.33 10.83
C VAL A 78 -35.55 11.83 10.15
N ASP A 79 -35.38 10.99 9.14
CA ASP A 79 -36.49 10.47 8.32
C ASP A 79 -36.54 8.94 8.36
N VAL A 80 -37.73 8.37 8.16
CA VAL A 80 -37.91 6.91 8.08
C VAL A 80 -38.23 6.49 6.66
N ALA A 81 -37.40 5.60 6.10
CA ALA A 81 -37.60 5.06 4.76
C ALA A 81 -37.89 3.56 4.76
N GLY A 82 -38.60 3.11 3.75
CA GLY A 82 -38.89 1.69 3.50
C GLY A 82 -39.48 0.98 4.71
N PRO A 83 -39.00 -0.23 5.07
CA PRO A 83 -39.54 -1.04 6.14
C PRO A 83 -39.18 -0.58 7.57
N GLY A 84 -38.34 0.46 7.71
CA GLY A 84 -37.89 0.97 9.02
C GLY A 84 -36.44 1.39 9.07
N PHE A 85 -35.83 1.78 7.94
CA PHE A 85 -34.53 2.44 7.93
C PHE A 85 -34.68 3.84 8.49
N VAL A 86 -33.82 4.22 9.43
CA VAL A 86 -33.75 5.57 10.00
C VAL A 86 -32.58 6.30 9.33
N ASN A 87 -32.89 7.40 8.66
CA ASN A 87 -31.95 8.18 7.87
C ASN A 87 -31.65 9.52 8.55
N PHE A 88 -30.41 9.90 8.58
CA PHE A 88 -29.92 11.15 9.17
C PHE A 88 -29.45 12.09 8.08
N ARG A 89 -29.93 13.33 8.14
CA ARG A 89 -29.47 14.45 7.33
C ARG A 89 -28.68 15.39 8.20
N LEU A 90 -27.43 15.69 7.77
CA LEU A 90 -26.51 16.50 8.55
C LEU A 90 -26.33 17.89 7.93
N ALA A 91 -26.07 18.88 8.75
CA ALA A 91 -25.57 20.18 8.33
C ALA A 91 -24.10 20.06 7.90
N ASP A 92 -23.65 20.87 6.93
CA ASP A 92 -22.25 20.84 6.43
C ASP A 92 -21.20 21.08 7.53
N SER A 93 -21.59 21.63 8.68
CA SER A 93 -20.73 21.89 9.83
C SER A 93 -19.98 20.66 10.35
N TRP A 94 -20.53 19.44 10.20
CA TRP A 94 -19.80 18.22 10.58
C TRP A 94 -18.56 17.98 9.71
N LEU A 95 -18.62 18.34 8.41
CA LEU A 95 -17.47 18.26 7.50
C LEU A 95 -16.43 19.35 7.78
N HIS A 96 -16.88 20.50 8.29
CA HIS A 96 -15.96 21.56 8.72
C HIS A 96 -15.14 21.09 9.94
N GLU A 97 -15.74 20.34 10.87
CA GLU A 97 -15.02 19.73 11.99
C GLU A 97 -14.02 18.68 11.52
N VAL A 98 -14.38 17.84 10.53
CA VAL A 98 -13.43 16.91 9.92
C VAL A 98 -12.19 17.62 9.39
N LEU A 99 -12.34 18.79 8.75
CA LEU A 99 -11.19 19.55 8.26
C LEU A 99 -10.27 19.99 9.42
N VAL A 100 -10.85 20.42 10.53
CA VAL A 100 -10.08 20.79 11.72
C VAL A 100 -9.34 19.56 12.26
N ASP A 101 -10.02 18.44 12.44
CA ASP A 101 -9.44 17.20 12.95
C ASP A 101 -8.29 16.69 12.06
N VAL A 102 -8.48 16.73 10.73
CA VAL A 102 -7.45 16.35 9.74
C VAL A 102 -6.19 17.21 9.87
N VAL A 103 -6.37 18.53 10.00
CA VAL A 103 -5.24 19.47 10.09
C VAL A 103 -4.53 19.35 11.44
N ASP A 104 -5.27 19.17 12.51
CA ASP A 104 -4.72 19.03 13.88
C ASP A 104 -3.97 17.70 14.02
N ALA A 105 -4.50 16.60 13.50
CA ALA A 105 -3.84 15.30 13.49
C ALA A 105 -2.62 15.29 12.57
N GLY A 106 -2.65 16.06 11.49
CA GLY A 106 -1.59 16.10 10.48
C GLY A 106 -1.43 14.79 9.71
N THR A 107 -0.39 14.73 8.86
CA THR A 107 -0.13 13.56 7.99
C THR A 107 0.19 12.29 8.77
N ASP A 108 0.79 12.41 9.94
CA ASP A 108 1.21 11.26 10.75
C ASP A 108 0.08 10.74 11.65
N GLY A 109 -0.87 11.59 12.04
CA GLY A 109 -1.96 11.27 12.95
C GLY A 109 -3.26 10.84 12.25
N TRP A 110 -3.68 11.55 11.19
CA TRP A 110 -4.96 11.26 10.54
C TRP A 110 -4.98 9.87 9.89
N GLY A 111 -6.00 9.08 10.20
CA GLY A 111 -6.09 7.68 9.77
C GLY A 111 -5.18 6.72 10.54
N ARG A 112 -4.54 7.15 11.64
CA ARG A 112 -3.88 6.26 12.58
C ARG A 112 -4.91 5.68 13.55
N LEU A 113 -4.80 4.37 13.79
CA LEU A 113 -5.71 3.61 14.63
C LEU A 113 -4.92 2.90 15.73
N ASP A 114 -5.62 2.44 16.74
CA ASP A 114 -5.07 1.73 17.91
C ASP A 114 -5.57 0.30 18.07
N SER A 115 -6.28 -0.21 17.04
CA SER A 115 -6.90 -1.54 17.07
C SER A 115 -5.92 -2.70 17.22
N GLY A 116 -4.63 -2.47 16.94
CA GLY A 116 -3.55 -3.45 17.04
C GLY A 116 -2.63 -3.26 18.24
N VAL A 117 -2.87 -2.28 19.10
CA VAL A 117 -1.99 -1.97 20.22
C VAL A 117 -1.82 -3.20 21.15
N GLY A 118 -0.58 -3.54 21.42
CA GLY A 118 -0.22 -4.70 22.26
C GLY A 118 -0.20 -6.03 21.51
N THR A 119 -0.35 -6.04 20.18
CA THR A 119 -0.26 -7.24 19.36
C THR A 119 0.92 -7.14 18.40
N SER A 120 1.79 -8.14 18.40
CA SER A 120 2.95 -8.23 17.51
C SER A 120 2.62 -9.04 16.25
N VAL A 121 3.17 -8.62 15.10
CA VAL A 121 2.94 -9.26 13.79
C VAL A 121 4.25 -9.40 13.03
N ILE A 122 4.58 -10.60 12.56
CA ILE A 122 5.63 -10.79 11.54
C ILE A 122 4.97 -10.83 10.16
N VAL A 123 5.40 -9.94 9.27
CA VAL A 123 5.01 -9.95 7.85
C VAL A 123 6.19 -10.46 7.03
N GLU A 124 6.05 -11.68 6.51
CA GLU A 124 7.04 -12.30 5.62
C GLU A 124 6.64 -12.08 4.16
N PHE A 125 7.58 -11.58 3.36
CA PHE A 125 7.32 -11.35 1.94
C PHE A 125 8.62 -11.34 1.11
N VAL A 126 8.51 -11.49 -0.21
CA VAL A 126 9.56 -11.70 -1.20
C VAL A 126 10.22 -13.06 -1.04
N SER A 127 10.99 -13.28 0.00
CA SER A 127 11.64 -14.56 0.39
C SER A 127 12.24 -15.31 -0.80
N ALA A 128 12.97 -14.58 -1.68
CA ALA A 128 13.55 -15.11 -2.90
C ALA A 128 14.90 -15.80 -2.62
N ASN A 129 15.18 -16.86 -3.37
CA ASN A 129 16.47 -17.56 -3.28
C ASN A 129 17.64 -16.63 -3.66
N PRO A 130 18.74 -16.61 -2.90
CA PRO A 130 19.89 -15.74 -3.14
C PRO A 130 20.81 -16.29 -4.25
N THR A 131 20.23 -16.58 -5.41
CA THR A 131 20.92 -17.18 -6.58
C THR A 131 20.90 -16.26 -7.81
N GLY A 132 20.62 -14.98 -7.62
CA GLY A 132 20.57 -13.95 -8.64
C GLY A 132 19.81 -12.72 -8.19
N PRO A 133 19.68 -11.68 -9.05
CA PRO A 133 18.89 -10.49 -8.75
C PRO A 133 17.39 -10.80 -8.64
N LEU A 134 16.63 -9.91 -8.00
CA LEU A 134 15.17 -9.97 -8.01
C LEU A 134 14.66 -9.62 -9.41
N HIS A 135 13.72 -10.41 -9.93
CA HIS A 135 13.06 -10.12 -11.20
C HIS A 135 11.75 -9.35 -11.01
N ALA A 136 11.23 -8.75 -12.08
CA ALA A 136 10.00 -7.95 -12.07
C ALA A 136 8.81 -8.66 -11.39
N GLY A 137 8.72 -10.00 -11.48
CA GLY A 137 7.68 -10.78 -10.82
C GLY A 137 7.72 -10.74 -9.28
N HIS A 138 8.87 -10.44 -8.66
CA HIS A 138 8.97 -10.24 -7.20
C HIS A 138 8.44 -8.87 -6.77
N GLY A 139 8.38 -7.89 -7.69
CA GLY A 139 8.00 -6.51 -7.39
C GLY A 139 6.62 -6.40 -6.74
N ARG A 140 5.64 -7.18 -7.23
CA ARG A 140 4.30 -7.20 -6.66
C ARG A 140 4.28 -7.69 -5.21
N GLY A 141 4.90 -8.84 -4.95
CA GLY A 141 4.99 -9.39 -3.59
C GLY A 141 5.74 -8.45 -2.64
N ALA A 142 6.79 -7.78 -3.14
CA ALA A 142 7.56 -6.80 -2.39
C ALA A 142 6.73 -5.57 -2.00
N CYS A 143 6.09 -4.92 -2.97
CA CYS A 143 5.27 -3.74 -2.73
C CYS A 143 4.02 -4.07 -1.90
N TYR A 144 3.39 -5.21 -2.16
CA TYR A 144 2.21 -5.66 -1.43
C TYR A 144 2.54 -5.97 0.04
N GLY A 145 3.57 -6.77 0.30
CA GLY A 145 3.97 -7.15 1.66
C GLY A 145 4.37 -5.95 2.51
N ASP A 146 5.17 -5.04 1.96
CA ASP A 146 5.54 -3.80 2.65
C ASP A 146 4.31 -2.91 2.93
N SER A 147 3.37 -2.81 1.98
CA SER A 147 2.15 -2.01 2.19
C SER A 147 1.21 -2.65 3.23
N VAL A 148 1.13 -3.97 3.28
CA VAL A 148 0.41 -4.68 4.35
C VAL A 148 1.08 -4.41 5.71
N ALA A 149 2.40 -4.47 5.80
CA ALA A 149 3.14 -4.14 7.01
C ALA A 149 2.86 -2.69 7.48
N ARG A 150 2.88 -1.73 6.55
CA ARG A 150 2.54 -0.32 6.85
C ARG A 150 1.08 -0.14 7.31
N LEU A 151 0.13 -0.89 6.76
CA LEU A 151 -1.27 -0.89 7.22
C LEU A 151 -1.38 -1.40 8.65
N TYR A 152 -0.67 -2.48 9.01
CA TYR A 152 -0.62 -2.97 10.38
C TYR A 152 -0.01 -1.94 11.34
N GLU A 153 1.11 -1.31 10.97
CA GLU A 153 1.72 -0.20 11.76
C GLU A 153 0.74 0.98 11.92
N ARG A 154 0.00 1.32 10.85
CA ARG A 154 -0.99 2.39 10.89
C ARG A 154 -2.15 2.07 11.83
N CYS A 155 -2.47 0.79 12.00
CA CYS A 155 -3.47 0.28 12.94
C CYS A 155 -2.92 0.01 14.35
N GLY A 156 -1.65 0.35 14.64
CA GLY A 156 -1.05 0.28 15.97
C GLY A 156 -0.43 -1.06 16.35
N TYR A 157 -0.27 -1.99 15.41
CA TYR A 157 0.46 -3.25 15.65
C TYR A 157 1.97 -3.02 15.75
N ASP A 158 2.64 -3.89 16.51
CA ASP A 158 4.11 -3.98 16.51
C ASP A 158 4.55 -4.92 15.39
N VAL A 159 5.14 -4.35 14.32
CA VAL A 159 5.37 -5.06 13.06
C VAL A 159 6.84 -5.35 12.85
N VAL A 160 7.15 -6.60 12.51
CA VAL A 160 8.46 -7.04 12.02
C VAL A 160 8.34 -7.49 10.56
N ARG A 161 9.12 -6.88 9.68
CA ARG A 161 9.26 -7.27 8.27
C ARG A 161 10.35 -8.30 8.15
N GLU A 162 10.01 -9.50 7.71
CA GLU A 162 10.98 -10.61 7.61
C GLU A 162 11.15 -11.11 6.18
N PHE A 163 12.41 -11.27 5.77
CA PHE A 163 12.79 -11.90 4.52
C PHE A 163 13.41 -13.27 4.84
N TYR A 164 12.76 -14.36 4.42
CA TYR A 164 13.33 -15.69 4.55
C TYR A 164 14.36 -15.95 3.45
N VAL A 165 15.56 -16.33 3.85
CA VAL A 165 16.68 -16.59 2.95
C VAL A 165 16.94 -18.09 2.87
N ASN A 166 16.60 -18.69 1.72
CA ASN A 166 16.94 -20.09 1.43
C ASN A 166 18.40 -20.18 0.95
N ASP A 167 19.33 -20.17 1.90
CA ASP A 167 20.78 -20.09 1.69
C ASP A 167 21.49 -21.46 1.72
N ARG A 168 20.77 -22.53 1.31
CA ARG A 168 21.28 -23.89 1.27
C ARG A 168 20.75 -24.71 0.11
N GLY A 169 21.26 -25.96 0.00
CA GLY A 169 20.78 -26.95 -0.95
C GLY A 169 21.40 -26.85 -2.34
N VAL A 170 20.86 -27.65 -3.26
CA VAL A 170 21.43 -27.84 -4.62
C VAL A 170 21.44 -26.53 -5.43
N GLN A 171 20.45 -25.67 -5.24
CA GLN A 171 20.40 -24.40 -5.98
C GLN A 171 21.59 -23.49 -5.65
N MET A 172 21.97 -23.38 -4.38
CA MET A 172 23.14 -22.61 -3.95
C MET A 172 24.44 -23.21 -4.48
N GLN A 173 24.53 -24.55 -4.51
CA GLN A 173 25.70 -25.25 -5.07
C GLN A 173 25.82 -25.02 -6.58
N ASN A 174 24.72 -25.15 -7.33
CA ASN A 174 24.70 -24.89 -8.77
C ASN A 174 25.02 -23.43 -9.10
N PHE A 175 24.55 -22.48 -8.28
CA PHE A 175 24.86 -21.08 -8.41
C PHE A 175 26.37 -20.81 -8.20
N ALA A 176 26.95 -21.34 -7.13
CA ALA A 176 28.38 -21.23 -6.85
C ALA A 176 29.24 -21.86 -7.96
N ALA A 177 28.85 -23.05 -8.44
CA ALA A 177 29.52 -23.73 -9.55
C ALA A 177 29.45 -22.89 -10.84
N SER A 178 28.32 -22.20 -11.10
CA SER A 178 28.17 -21.32 -12.27
C SER A 178 29.09 -20.12 -12.21
N LEU A 179 29.22 -19.48 -11.04
CA LEU A 179 30.17 -18.37 -10.83
C LEU A 179 31.62 -18.83 -11.02
N ALA A 180 31.98 -19.99 -10.43
CA ALA A 180 33.32 -20.56 -10.55
C ALA A 180 33.68 -20.89 -12.01
N ALA A 181 32.76 -21.50 -12.75
CA ALA A 181 32.94 -21.83 -14.17
C ALA A 181 33.20 -20.57 -15.01
N ARG A 182 32.39 -19.54 -14.84
CA ARG A 182 32.56 -18.27 -15.58
C ARG A 182 33.83 -17.52 -15.20
N ALA A 183 34.21 -17.52 -13.93
CA ALA A 183 35.48 -16.93 -13.47
C ALA A 183 36.70 -17.68 -14.06
N ALA A 184 36.60 -19.00 -14.24
CA ALA A 184 37.62 -19.82 -14.89
C ALA A 184 37.58 -19.74 -16.45
N GLY A 185 36.64 -19.01 -17.04
CA GLY A 185 36.47 -18.93 -18.50
C GLY A 185 35.93 -20.23 -19.13
N THR A 186 35.27 -21.06 -18.37
CA THR A 186 34.64 -22.31 -18.83
C THR A 186 33.12 -22.17 -18.93
N ASP A 187 32.49 -23.11 -19.64
CA ASP A 187 31.04 -23.12 -19.79
C ASP A 187 30.36 -23.63 -18.51
N VAL A 188 29.20 -23.04 -18.24
CA VAL A 188 28.31 -23.47 -17.14
C VAL A 188 27.59 -24.75 -17.57
N GLY A 189 27.49 -25.72 -16.65
CA GLY A 189 26.77 -26.97 -16.89
C GLY A 189 25.26 -26.76 -17.13
N GLU A 190 24.59 -27.79 -17.63
CA GLU A 190 23.17 -27.74 -18.03
C GLU A 190 22.23 -27.28 -16.89
N ASP A 191 22.49 -27.74 -15.65
CA ASP A 191 21.73 -27.37 -14.47
C ASP A 191 22.16 -26.04 -13.83
N GLY A 192 23.08 -25.32 -14.45
CA GLY A 192 23.63 -24.07 -13.93
C GLY A 192 22.81 -22.84 -14.29
N TYR A 193 23.28 -21.69 -13.82
CA TYR A 193 22.67 -20.38 -14.08
C TYR A 193 23.35 -19.71 -15.26
N HIS A 194 22.57 -19.33 -16.29
CA HIS A 194 23.09 -18.80 -17.57
C HIS A 194 22.84 -17.30 -17.75
N GLY A 195 22.17 -16.63 -16.79
CA GLY A 195 21.88 -15.20 -16.86
C GLY A 195 23.14 -14.33 -17.01
N ARG A 196 23.01 -13.17 -17.66
CA ARG A 196 24.11 -12.22 -17.85
C ARG A 196 24.77 -11.83 -16.53
N TYR A 197 23.97 -11.67 -15.47
CA TYR A 197 24.46 -11.35 -14.12
C TYR A 197 25.52 -12.35 -13.62
N ILE A 198 25.48 -13.62 -14.02
CA ILE A 198 26.53 -14.61 -13.66
C ILE A 198 27.87 -14.22 -14.27
N VAL A 199 27.88 -13.74 -15.53
CA VAL A 199 29.10 -13.29 -16.18
C VAL A 199 29.63 -12.04 -15.50
N ASP A 200 28.76 -11.08 -15.26
CA ASP A 200 29.12 -9.81 -14.63
C ASP A 200 29.65 -10.03 -13.18
N TRP A 201 28.95 -10.85 -12.41
CA TRP A 201 29.35 -11.15 -11.01
C TRP A 201 30.61 -12.04 -10.95
N ALA A 202 30.79 -12.99 -11.85
CA ALA A 202 32.01 -13.75 -11.94
C ALA A 202 33.25 -12.88 -12.24
N ALA A 203 33.07 -11.82 -13.03
CA ALA A 203 34.13 -10.83 -13.29
C ALA A 203 34.43 -9.93 -12.08
N GLU A 204 33.45 -9.67 -11.20
CA GLU A 204 33.60 -8.93 -9.97
C GLU A 204 34.23 -9.77 -8.84
N MET A 205 34.14 -11.11 -8.92
CA MET A 205 34.56 -12.02 -7.85
C MET A 205 36.09 -12.05 -7.71
N PRO A 206 36.64 -11.82 -6.48
CA PRO A 206 38.06 -11.98 -6.22
C PRO A 206 38.54 -13.41 -6.52
N GLY A 207 39.74 -13.55 -7.06
CA GLY A 207 40.23 -14.86 -7.50
C GLY A 207 40.49 -15.88 -6.38
N ASP A 208 40.57 -15.41 -5.13
CA ASP A 208 40.73 -16.22 -3.90
C ASP A 208 39.42 -16.38 -3.11
N ALA A 209 38.31 -15.81 -3.58
CA ALA A 209 37.03 -15.90 -2.89
C ALA A 209 36.38 -17.28 -3.02
N ASP A 210 35.71 -17.72 -1.96
CA ASP A 210 34.78 -18.84 -2.04
C ASP A 210 33.56 -18.46 -2.88
N PRO A 211 33.30 -19.09 -4.02
CA PRO A 211 32.19 -18.72 -4.90
C PRO A 211 30.81 -18.82 -4.22
N LEU A 212 30.62 -19.73 -3.26
CA LEU A 212 29.36 -19.87 -2.53
C LEU A 212 29.12 -18.70 -1.60
N GLU A 213 30.06 -18.40 -0.73
CA GLU A 213 29.89 -17.34 0.26
C GLU A 213 29.93 -15.95 -0.39
N TRP A 214 30.80 -15.75 -1.39
CA TRP A 214 30.84 -14.52 -2.14
C TRP A 214 29.56 -14.28 -2.95
N GLY A 215 29.11 -15.31 -3.67
CA GLY A 215 27.88 -15.25 -4.47
C GLY A 215 26.65 -14.99 -3.61
N TYR A 216 26.55 -15.65 -2.45
CA TYR A 216 25.52 -15.40 -1.45
C TYR A 216 25.49 -13.94 -1.00
N ALA A 217 26.64 -13.42 -0.57
CA ALA A 217 26.74 -12.03 -0.12
C ALA A 217 26.38 -11.03 -1.23
N ARG A 218 26.83 -11.30 -2.47
CA ARG A 218 26.56 -10.47 -3.65
C ARG A 218 25.09 -10.45 -4.02
N ALA A 219 24.42 -11.61 -3.96
CA ALA A 219 22.99 -11.72 -4.25
C ALA A 219 22.16 -10.95 -3.20
N LEU A 220 22.46 -11.12 -1.91
CA LEU A 220 21.77 -10.36 -0.85
C LEU A 220 21.99 -8.86 -0.98
N ALA A 221 23.20 -8.42 -1.36
CA ALA A 221 23.48 -7.00 -1.59
C ALA A 221 22.62 -6.45 -2.75
N ALA A 222 22.45 -7.22 -3.83
CA ALA A 222 21.58 -6.85 -4.95
C ALA A 222 20.10 -6.78 -4.54
N HIS A 223 19.61 -7.77 -3.76
CA HIS A 223 18.25 -7.75 -3.22
C HIS A 223 18.00 -6.51 -2.37
N ARG A 224 18.88 -6.22 -1.40
CA ARG A 224 18.77 -5.06 -0.53
C ARG A 224 18.75 -3.75 -1.32
N SER A 225 19.64 -3.60 -2.29
CA SER A 225 19.75 -2.39 -3.10
C SER A 225 18.46 -2.07 -3.87
N VAL A 226 17.87 -3.06 -4.54
CA VAL A 226 16.64 -2.83 -5.31
C VAL A 226 15.42 -2.63 -4.40
N LEU A 227 15.36 -3.31 -3.26
CA LEU A 227 14.29 -3.12 -2.27
C LEU A 227 14.37 -1.73 -1.62
N GLU A 228 15.57 -1.26 -1.28
CA GLU A 228 15.80 0.10 -0.80
C GLU A 228 15.40 1.16 -1.83
N SER A 229 15.64 0.92 -3.12
CA SER A 229 15.21 1.85 -4.17
C SER A 229 13.69 1.99 -4.25
N LEU A 230 12.96 0.96 -3.82
CA LEU A 230 11.50 0.94 -3.64
C LEU A 230 11.06 1.41 -2.24
N SER A 231 11.96 1.92 -1.38
CA SER A 231 11.68 2.28 0.02
C SER A 231 11.10 1.10 0.84
N ILE A 232 11.57 -0.11 0.56
CA ILE A 232 11.21 -1.34 1.26
C ILE A 232 12.39 -1.76 2.13
N HIS A 233 12.16 -1.86 3.44
CA HIS A 233 13.16 -2.23 4.43
C HIS A 233 12.70 -3.46 5.18
N PHE A 234 13.64 -4.36 5.47
CA PHE A 234 13.41 -5.55 6.28
C PHE A 234 14.12 -5.42 7.62
N ASP A 235 13.40 -5.75 8.68
CA ASP A 235 13.94 -5.77 10.04
C ASP A 235 14.75 -7.06 10.28
N SER A 236 14.36 -8.16 9.61
CA SER A 236 14.96 -9.47 9.75
C SER A 236 15.25 -10.11 8.38
N TRP A 237 16.46 -10.63 8.22
CA TRP A 237 16.88 -11.51 7.12
C TRP A 237 17.17 -12.89 7.70
N PHE A 238 16.15 -13.74 7.71
CA PHE A 238 16.17 -15.02 8.40
C PHE A 238 16.84 -16.10 7.55
N SER A 239 17.96 -16.67 8.04
CA SER A 239 18.74 -17.70 7.34
C SER A 239 18.24 -19.11 7.66
N GLU A 240 17.86 -19.89 6.63
CA GLU A 240 17.51 -21.30 6.77
C GLU A 240 18.69 -22.11 7.31
N ARG A 241 19.88 -21.88 6.78
CA ARG A 241 21.13 -22.54 7.22
C ARG A 241 21.37 -22.34 8.71
N SER A 242 21.18 -21.12 9.21
CA SER A 242 21.36 -20.81 10.63
C SER A 242 20.31 -21.48 11.51
N MET A 243 19.05 -21.50 11.08
CA MET A 243 17.96 -22.20 11.78
C MET A 243 18.24 -23.70 11.92
N ILE A 244 18.65 -24.33 10.84
CA ILE A 244 18.96 -25.79 10.89
C ILE A 244 20.17 -26.04 11.79
N ALA A 245 21.22 -25.22 11.70
CA ALA A 245 22.40 -25.35 12.53
C ALA A 245 22.11 -25.15 14.04
N SER A 246 21.07 -24.38 14.38
CA SER A 246 20.63 -24.19 15.77
C SER A 246 19.91 -25.41 16.38
N GLY A 247 19.57 -26.44 15.58
CA GLY A 247 18.79 -27.61 16.02
C GLY A 247 17.28 -27.33 16.11
N ALA A 248 16.77 -26.23 15.54
CA ALA A 248 15.35 -25.86 15.58
C ALA A 248 14.45 -26.92 14.94
N VAL A 249 14.93 -27.60 13.90
CA VAL A 249 14.21 -28.68 13.21
C VAL A 249 13.98 -29.85 14.14
N ASP A 250 15.03 -30.30 14.85
CA ASP A 250 14.94 -31.43 15.80
C ASP A 250 14.04 -31.06 17.01
N ALA A 251 14.19 -29.84 17.53
CA ALA A 251 13.34 -29.32 18.61
C ALA A 251 11.87 -29.33 18.22
N THR A 252 11.55 -28.89 16.98
CA THR A 252 10.18 -28.87 16.46
C THR A 252 9.61 -30.31 16.35
N LEU A 253 10.41 -31.26 15.91
CA LEU A 253 9.97 -32.65 15.84
C LEU A 253 9.66 -33.22 17.25
N VAL A 254 10.44 -32.82 18.25
CA VAL A 254 10.18 -33.20 19.67
C VAL A 254 8.83 -32.61 20.12
N ASP A 255 8.54 -31.36 19.83
CA ASP A 255 7.26 -30.72 20.21
C ASP A 255 6.07 -31.36 19.49
N LEU A 256 6.20 -31.65 18.19
CA LEU A 256 5.15 -32.37 17.44
C LEU A 256 4.88 -33.78 17.99
N ARG A 257 5.92 -34.49 18.42
CA ARG A 257 5.76 -35.80 19.11
C ARG A 257 5.06 -35.66 20.45
N ALA A 258 5.44 -34.66 21.24
CA ALA A 258 4.82 -34.39 22.54
C ALA A 258 3.34 -34.01 22.40
N ALA A 259 2.98 -33.30 21.34
CA ALA A 259 1.61 -32.95 21.00
C ALA A 259 0.78 -34.13 20.42
N GLY A 260 1.39 -35.30 20.16
CA GLY A 260 0.72 -36.41 19.48
C GLY A 260 0.38 -36.14 18.00
N ALA A 261 1.02 -35.12 17.43
CA ALA A 261 0.78 -34.60 16.08
C ALA A 261 1.36 -35.49 14.97
N VAL A 262 2.21 -36.45 15.32
CA VAL A 262 2.90 -37.30 14.36
C VAL A 262 2.74 -38.80 14.69
N TYR A 263 2.97 -39.65 13.68
CA TYR A 263 3.06 -41.09 13.81
C TYR A 263 4.17 -41.62 12.90
N GLU A 264 4.58 -42.86 13.13
CA GLU A 264 5.60 -43.55 12.33
C GLU A 264 4.95 -44.63 11.48
N GLU A 265 5.24 -44.65 10.18
CA GLU A 265 4.81 -45.68 9.23
C GLU A 265 5.90 -45.89 8.18
N ASP A 266 6.24 -47.12 7.87
CA ASP A 266 7.27 -47.55 6.91
C ASP A 266 8.64 -46.86 7.12
N GLY A 267 9.00 -46.62 8.39
CA GLY A 267 10.24 -45.95 8.76
C GLY A 267 10.25 -44.42 8.55
N ALA A 268 9.15 -43.83 8.10
CA ALA A 268 8.98 -42.41 7.94
C ALA A 268 8.15 -41.80 9.08
N VAL A 269 8.37 -40.53 9.39
CA VAL A 269 7.55 -39.74 10.34
C VAL A 269 6.54 -38.93 9.60
N TRP A 270 5.27 -39.11 9.90
CA TRP A 270 4.13 -38.50 9.27
C TRP A 270 3.44 -37.49 10.20
N LEU A 271 3.05 -36.34 9.67
CA LEU A 271 2.22 -35.35 10.34
C LEU A 271 0.75 -35.67 10.10
N ARG A 272 -0.08 -35.67 11.15
CA ARG A 272 -1.55 -35.85 11.09
C ARG A 272 -2.28 -34.63 10.54
N SER A 273 -1.84 -34.12 9.40
CA SER A 273 -2.37 -32.85 8.85
C SER A 273 -3.81 -32.99 8.35
N SER A 274 -4.24 -34.19 7.97
CA SER A 274 -5.62 -34.46 7.55
C SER A 274 -6.66 -34.19 8.66
N ASP A 275 -6.29 -34.39 9.94
CA ASP A 275 -7.16 -34.14 11.09
C ASP A 275 -7.47 -32.63 11.24
N HIS A 276 -6.68 -31.75 10.61
CA HIS A 276 -6.78 -30.29 10.70
C HIS A 276 -7.02 -29.60 9.34
N GLY A 277 -7.60 -30.34 8.36
CA GLY A 277 -8.10 -29.74 7.11
C GLY A 277 -7.12 -29.73 5.94
N ASP A 278 -6.01 -30.49 6.02
CA ASP A 278 -5.22 -30.84 4.82
C ASP A 278 -5.90 -32.01 4.08
N ASP A 279 -5.60 -32.20 2.80
CA ASP A 279 -6.18 -33.26 1.97
C ASP A 279 -5.66 -34.66 2.34
N LYS A 280 -4.50 -34.74 2.99
CA LYS A 280 -3.88 -35.97 3.47
C LYS A 280 -2.76 -35.71 4.47
N ASP A 281 -2.32 -36.74 5.21
CA ASP A 281 -1.15 -36.67 6.07
C ASP A 281 0.13 -36.47 5.27
N ARG A 282 1.12 -35.81 5.88
CA ARG A 282 2.36 -35.40 5.22
C ARG A 282 3.60 -35.99 5.88
N VAL A 283 4.50 -36.48 5.04
CA VAL A 283 5.81 -36.93 5.53
C VAL A 283 6.64 -35.73 5.97
N LEU A 284 7.12 -35.74 7.21
CA LEU A 284 8.10 -34.78 7.73
C LEU A 284 9.53 -35.34 7.61
N ILE A 285 9.74 -36.58 7.99
CA ILE A 285 11.03 -37.30 7.90
C ILE A 285 10.83 -38.51 7.03
N LYS A 286 11.68 -38.69 6.04
CA LYS A 286 11.67 -39.84 5.13
C LYS A 286 12.22 -41.09 5.83
N GLY A 287 11.99 -42.26 5.25
CA GLY A 287 12.52 -43.55 5.76
C GLY A 287 14.06 -43.64 5.81
N ASP A 288 14.76 -42.76 5.09
CA ASP A 288 16.24 -42.63 5.15
C ASP A 288 16.72 -41.67 6.25
N GLY A 289 15.80 -41.13 7.07
CA GLY A 289 16.07 -40.20 8.15
C GLY A 289 16.22 -38.72 7.69
N GLN A 290 16.10 -38.43 6.41
CA GLN A 290 16.22 -37.07 5.91
C GLN A 290 14.89 -36.29 6.02
N PRO A 291 14.91 -35.03 6.45
CA PRO A 291 13.70 -34.19 6.45
C PRO A 291 13.20 -33.94 5.03
N THR A 292 11.89 -33.81 4.87
CA THR A 292 11.26 -33.25 3.67
C THR A 292 11.34 -31.72 3.71
N TYR A 293 10.96 -31.06 2.62
CA TYR A 293 10.88 -29.60 2.61
C TYR A 293 9.88 -29.03 3.62
N LEU A 294 8.84 -29.79 3.97
CA LEU A 294 7.82 -29.33 4.93
C LEU A 294 8.38 -29.20 6.35
N MET A 295 9.32 -30.05 6.76
CA MET A 295 9.82 -30.05 8.13
C MET A 295 10.57 -28.74 8.52
N PRO A 296 11.52 -28.22 7.73
CA PRO A 296 12.10 -26.91 7.97
C PRO A 296 11.07 -25.78 7.97
N ASP A 297 10.07 -25.83 7.08
CA ASP A 297 9.02 -24.81 7.02
C ASP A 297 8.17 -24.80 8.29
N VAL A 298 7.82 -25.96 8.83
CA VAL A 298 7.12 -26.07 10.12
C VAL A 298 7.98 -25.52 11.26
N ALA A 299 9.28 -25.84 11.26
CA ALA A 299 10.21 -25.32 12.26
C ALA A 299 10.35 -23.80 12.21
N TYR A 300 10.38 -23.24 11.01
CA TYR A 300 10.43 -21.80 10.81
C TYR A 300 9.16 -21.09 11.30
N HIS A 301 7.97 -21.63 11.00
CA HIS A 301 6.72 -21.04 11.49
C HIS A 301 6.58 -21.12 13.01
N ARG A 302 7.03 -22.25 13.60
CA ARG A 302 7.13 -22.38 15.06
C ARG A 302 8.06 -21.32 15.65
N ASP A 303 9.22 -21.06 15.03
CA ASP A 303 10.14 -20.01 15.45
C ASP A 303 9.48 -18.63 15.38
N LYS A 304 8.78 -18.33 14.28
CA LYS A 304 8.04 -17.07 14.14
C LYS A 304 7.01 -16.87 15.25
N PHE A 305 6.21 -17.89 15.57
CA PHE A 305 5.25 -17.82 16.68
C PHE A 305 5.90 -17.70 18.06
N GLY A 306 7.16 -18.05 18.19
CA GLY A 306 7.96 -17.74 19.39
C GLY A 306 8.34 -16.27 19.51
N ARG A 307 8.17 -15.48 18.45
CA ARG A 307 8.60 -14.07 18.34
C ARG A 307 7.45 -13.08 18.10
N ALA A 308 6.28 -13.56 17.67
CA ALA A 308 5.11 -12.71 17.40
C ALA A 308 3.80 -13.45 17.65
N ASP A 309 2.75 -12.69 17.95
CA ASP A 309 1.39 -13.19 18.20
C ASP A 309 0.68 -13.60 16.90
N ARG A 310 1.00 -12.92 15.79
CA ARG A 310 0.39 -13.13 14.48
C ARG A 310 1.43 -13.22 13.38
N LEU A 311 1.12 -14.02 12.36
CA LEU A 311 1.95 -14.18 11.17
C LEU A 311 1.16 -13.85 9.91
N VAL A 312 1.78 -13.09 9.02
CA VAL A 312 1.26 -12.82 7.67
C VAL A 312 2.34 -13.19 6.66
N ASN A 313 2.07 -14.20 5.85
CA ASN A 313 2.99 -14.63 4.79
C ASN A 313 2.43 -14.23 3.42
N VAL A 314 3.23 -13.57 2.60
CA VAL A 314 2.86 -13.18 1.24
C VAL A 314 3.65 -14.03 0.24
N PHE A 315 2.96 -14.95 -0.40
CA PHE A 315 3.54 -15.93 -1.33
C PHE A 315 3.05 -15.73 -2.77
N GLY A 316 3.79 -16.28 -3.73
CA GLY A 316 3.37 -16.37 -5.12
C GLY A 316 2.31 -17.46 -5.37
N ALA A 317 1.70 -17.42 -6.54
CA ALA A 317 0.61 -18.32 -6.94
C ALA A 317 0.97 -19.83 -6.95
N ASP A 318 2.25 -20.15 -7.04
CA ASP A 318 2.78 -21.52 -6.99
C ASP A 318 2.65 -22.18 -5.61
N HIS A 319 2.36 -21.41 -4.55
CA HIS A 319 2.22 -21.89 -3.18
C HIS A 319 0.78 -22.26 -2.75
N HIS A 320 -0.21 -22.30 -3.65
CA HIS A 320 -1.60 -22.62 -3.31
C HIS A 320 -1.77 -23.91 -2.49
N GLY A 321 -1.07 -24.98 -2.86
CA GLY A 321 -1.12 -26.26 -2.16
C GLY A 321 -0.46 -26.27 -0.77
N TYR A 322 0.22 -25.17 -0.43
CA TYR A 322 0.96 -25.04 0.83
C TYR A 322 0.08 -24.56 2.00
N VAL A 323 -0.96 -23.78 1.69
CA VAL A 323 -1.79 -23.09 2.69
C VAL A 323 -2.42 -24.04 3.70
N ALA A 324 -3.16 -25.09 3.22
CA ALA A 324 -3.88 -26.01 4.10
C ALA A 324 -2.93 -26.78 5.03
N ARG A 325 -1.79 -27.28 4.49
CA ARG A 325 -0.82 -28.04 5.27
C ARG A 325 -0.12 -27.23 6.34
N MET A 326 0.15 -25.94 6.07
CA MET A 326 0.79 -25.08 7.07
C MET A 326 -0.18 -24.70 8.19
N HIS A 327 -1.43 -24.39 7.87
CA HIS A 327 -2.47 -24.19 8.89
C HIS A 327 -2.65 -25.44 9.76
N ALA A 328 -2.67 -26.64 9.14
CA ALA A 328 -2.78 -27.89 9.88
C ALA A 328 -1.56 -28.11 10.82
N ALA A 329 -0.35 -27.83 10.33
CA ALA A 329 0.86 -27.97 11.13
C ALA A 329 0.86 -27.03 12.35
N MET A 330 0.43 -25.76 12.16
CA MET A 330 0.37 -24.78 13.24
C MET A 330 -0.76 -25.10 14.23
N ALA A 331 -1.92 -25.56 13.76
CA ALA A 331 -3.00 -26.03 14.62
C ALA A 331 -2.56 -27.19 15.51
N LEU A 332 -1.78 -28.14 14.97
CA LEU A 332 -1.19 -29.24 15.72
C LEU A 332 -0.14 -28.79 16.75
N LEU A 333 0.46 -27.62 16.56
CA LEU A 333 1.35 -26.97 17.55
C LEU A 333 0.60 -26.06 18.53
N GLY A 334 -0.74 -25.97 18.44
CA GLY A 334 -1.59 -25.27 19.40
C GLY A 334 -1.90 -23.81 19.04
N HIS A 335 -1.64 -23.38 17.79
CA HIS A 335 -1.97 -22.03 17.32
C HIS A 335 -3.33 -21.99 16.63
N ASP A 336 -4.07 -20.91 16.84
CA ASP A 336 -5.34 -20.71 16.18
C ASP A 336 -5.15 -20.41 14.69
N ARG A 337 -6.11 -20.86 13.87
CA ARG A 337 -6.08 -20.61 12.43
C ARG A 337 -6.05 -19.12 12.08
N SER A 338 -6.66 -18.28 12.92
CA SER A 338 -6.71 -16.81 12.74
C SER A 338 -5.37 -16.12 12.99
N ASP A 339 -4.40 -16.80 13.60
CA ASP A 339 -3.10 -16.20 13.93
C ASP A 339 -2.09 -16.33 12.79
N LEU A 340 -2.36 -17.24 11.84
CA LEU A 340 -1.59 -17.38 10.60
C LEU A 340 -2.42 -16.97 9.40
N GLU A 341 -1.99 -15.95 8.69
CA GLU A 341 -2.57 -15.53 7.42
C GLU A 341 -1.58 -15.81 6.28
N ILE A 342 -2.05 -16.48 5.24
CA ILE A 342 -1.26 -16.75 4.04
C ILE A 342 -1.96 -16.12 2.85
N VAL A 343 -1.36 -15.05 2.33
CA VAL A 343 -1.85 -14.31 1.16
C VAL A 343 -1.15 -14.81 -0.08
N ILE A 344 -1.92 -15.21 -1.08
CA ILE A 344 -1.39 -15.64 -2.36
C ILE A 344 -1.53 -14.51 -3.39
N THR A 345 -0.40 -14.02 -3.87
CA THR A 345 -0.38 -13.01 -4.94
C THR A 345 -0.37 -13.66 -6.31
N GLN A 346 -1.26 -13.21 -7.20
CA GLN A 346 -1.31 -13.68 -8.57
C GLN A 346 -0.17 -13.12 -9.43
N LEU A 347 0.07 -13.77 -10.56
CA LEU A 347 1.14 -13.41 -11.49
C LEU A 347 0.96 -12.00 -12.07
N VAL A 348 2.09 -11.37 -12.35
CA VAL A 348 2.17 -10.10 -13.08
C VAL A 348 2.69 -10.39 -14.48
N ASN A 349 1.91 -10.00 -15.49
CA ASN A 349 2.31 -10.03 -16.90
C ASN A 349 2.93 -8.70 -17.26
N LEU A 350 4.23 -8.69 -17.53
CA LEU A 350 4.94 -7.49 -17.96
C LEU A 350 4.72 -7.26 -19.46
N GLN A 351 4.37 -6.03 -19.84
CA GLN A 351 4.23 -5.62 -21.24
C GLN A 351 5.16 -4.46 -21.56
N ARG A 352 5.71 -4.47 -22.79
CA ARG A 352 6.48 -3.39 -23.39
C ARG A 352 6.18 -3.32 -24.89
N ASP A 353 5.95 -2.14 -25.44
CA ASP A 353 5.53 -1.94 -26.85
C ASP A 353 4.28 -2.78 -27.22
N GLY A 354 3.33 -2.94 -26.29
CA GLY A 354 2.12 -3.73 -26.46
C GLY A 354 2.36 -5.24 -26.59
N ARG A 355 3.55 -5.73 -26.24
CA ARG A 355 3.92 -7.15 -26.27
C ARG A 355 4.28 -7.65 -24.87
N GLU A 356 3.89 -8.89 -24.61
CA GLU A 356 4.27 -9.55 -23.36
C GLU A 356 5.79 -9.81 -23.33
N VAL A 357 6.45 -9.36 -22.26
CA VAL A 357 7.85 -9.66 -21.98
C VAL A 357 7.89 -10.95 -21.15
N ARG A 358 8.41 -12.02 -21.73
CA ARG A 358 8.48 -13.33 -21.08
C ARG A 358 9.53 -13.32 -19.97
N LEU A 359 9.11 -13.65 -18.76
CA LEU A 359 9.98 -13.84 -17.61
C LEU A 359 10.41 -15.32 -17.56
N SER A 360 11.55 -15.69 -18.15
CA SER A 360 12.04 -17.07 -18.14
C SER A 360 13.42 -17.19 -17.55
N LYS A 361 13.53 -17.89 -16.38
CA LYS A 361 14.83 -18.20 -15.75
C LYS A 361 15.71 -19.11 -16.60
N ARG A 362 15.14 -19.94 -17.48
CA ARG A 362 15.88 -20.92 -18.28
C ARG A 362 16.50 -20.33 -19.55
N THR A 363 15.91 -19.30 -20.14
CA THR A 363 16.40 -18.67 -21.37
C THR A 363 17.37 -17.51 -21.12
N GLY A 364 17.58 -17.10 -19.87
CA GLY A 364 18.44 -15.97 -19.51
C GLY A 364 17.82 -14.59 -19.79
N GLU A 365 16.59 -14.53 -20.30
CA GLU A 365 15.85 -13.30 -20.57
C GLU A 365 14.88 -13.03 -19.42
N MET A 366 15.39 -12.48 -18.32
CA MET A 366 14.58 -11.99 -17.22
C MET A 366 14.75 -10.49 -17.13
N VAL A 367 13.63 -9.77 -17.06
CA VAL A 367 13.66 -8.35 -16.67
C VAL A 367 13.89 -8.29 -15.18
N GLU A 368 14.99 -7.68 -14.77
CA GLU A 368 15.31 -7.44 -13.37
C GLU A 368 14.36 -6.39 -12.79
N LEU A 369 14.04 -6.51 -11.51
CA LEU A 369 13.21 -5.51 -10.82
C LEU A 369 13.89 -4.13 -10.83
N ALA A 370 15.22 -4.09 -10.79
CA ALA A 370 16.00 -2.87 -10.91
C ALA A 370 15.75 -2.15 -12.23
N GLU A 371 15.69 -2.89 -13.36
CA GLU A 371 15.39 -2.31 -14.68
C GLU A 371 13.99 -1.68 -14.71
N VAL A 372 12.99 -2.34 -14.09
CA VAL A 372 11.64 -1.78 -13.99
C VAL A 372 11.66 -0.46 -13.21
N VAL A 373 12.35 -0.44 -12.05
CA VAL A 373 12.43 0.76 -11.21
C VAL A 373 13.18 1.90 -11.92
N ASP A 374 14.26 1.58 -12.63
CA ASP A 374 15.04 2.57 -13.38
C ASP A 374 14.24 3.19 -14.53
N GLU A 375 13.38 2.40 -15.19
CA GLU A 375 12.58 2.84 -16.34
C GLU A 375 11.36 3.67 -15.94
N VAL A 376 10.57 3.21 -14.95
CA VAL A 376 9.30 3.86 -14.59
C VAL A 376 9.39 4.72 -13.32
N GLY A 377 10.44 4.55 -12.52
CA GLY A 377 10.58 5.16 -11.20
C GLY A 377 9.90 4.35 -10.08
N ALA A 378 10.44 4.49 -8.85
CA ALA A 378 10.01 3.73 -7.69
C ALA A 378 8.53 3.94 -7.33
N ASP A 379 8.08 5.19 -7.28
CA ASP A 379 6.69 5.54 -6.92
C ASP A 379 5.69 4.93 -7.92
N ALA A 380 6.00 5.06 -9.22
CA ALA A 380 5.15 4.53 -10.27
C ALA A 380 5.11 3.00 -10.24
N ALA A 381 6.25 2.36 -10.00
CA ALA A 381 6.32 0.91 -9.85
C ALA A 381 5.49 0.44 -8.64
N ARG A 382 5.71 1.01 -7.44
CA ARG A 382 4.96 0.66 -6.23
C ARG A 382 3.46 0.82 -6.41
N PHE A 383 3.02 2.01 -6.84
CA PHE A 383 1.60 2.31 -7.02
C PHE A 383 0.94 1.36 -8.01
N THR A 384 1.61 1.09 -9.14
CA THR A 384 1.08 0.20 -10.17
C THR A 384 0.90 -1.23 -9.64
N TYR A 385 1.89 -1.78 -8.91
CA TYR A 385 1.77 -3.11 -8.31
C TYR A 385 0.61 -3.22 -7.30
N LEU A 386 0.18 -2.10 -6.71
CA LEU A 386 -0.88 -2.03 -5.70
C LEU A 386 -2.27 -1.68 -6.25
N LEU A 387 -2.45 -1.53 -7.57
CA LEU A 387 -3.74 -1.13 -8.15
C LEU A 387 -4.85 -2.18 -8.00
N PHE A 388 -4.48 -3.45 -7.88
CA PHE A 388 -5.42 -4.58 -7.87
C PHE A 388 -5.26 -5.43 -6.61
N SER A 389 -6.33 -6.15 -6.24
CA SER A 389 -6.28 -7.12 -5.14
C SER A 389 -5.27 -8.24 -5.40
N ALA A 390 -4.74 -8.85 -4.33
CA ALA A 390 -3.71 -9.89 -4.42
C ALA A 390 -4.08 -11.05 -5.35
N ASP A 391 -5.35 -11.45 -5.33
CA ASP A 391 -5.93 -12.58 -6.06
C ASP A 391 -6.25 -12.29 -7.53
N SER A 392 -6.14 -11.02 -7.95
CA SER A 392 -6.41 -10.63 -9.34
C SER A 392 -5.13 -10.67 -10.18
N PRO A 393 -5.13 -11.28 -11.38
CA PRO A 393 -4.02 -11.15 -12.33
C PRO A 393 -3.80 -9.70 -12.71
N GLN A 394 -2.54 -9.33 -12.95
CA GLN A 394 -2.18 -7.96 -13.30
C GLN A 394 -1.33 -7.90 -14.55
N THR A 395 -1.66 -6.98 -15.46
CA THR A 395 -0.75 -6.55 -16.53
C THR A 395 -0.05 -5.28 -16.09
N PHE A 396 1.27 -5.31 -16.12
CA PHE A 396 2.14 -4.16 -15.86
C PHE A 396 2.64 -3.65 -17.22
N ASP A 397 2.01 -2.60 -17.72
CA ASP A 397 2.36 -1.96 -18.98
C ASP A 397 3.41 -0.87 -18.73
N MET A 398 4.67 -1.18 -19.09
CA MET A 398 5.82 -0.30 -18.86
C MET A 398 5.67 1.06 -19.56
N ASP A 399 5.12 1.06 -20.78
CA ASP A 399 4.96 2.28 -21.57
C ASP A 399 3.91 3.19 -20.95
N LEU A 400 2.79 2.62 -20.54
CA LEU A 400 1.73 3.38 -19.87
C LEU A 400 2.24 3.95 -18.54
N VAL A 401 2.91 3.13 -17.73
CA VAL A 401 3.40 3.55 -16.39
C VAL A 401 4.47 4.62 -16.48
N ALA A 402 5.32 4.60 -17.52
CA ALA A 402 6.32 5.64 -17.77
C ALA A 402 5.72 6.93 -18.38
N SER A 403 4.49 6.86 -18.91
CA SER A 403 3.87 7.98 -19.63
C SER A 403 3.29 9.05 -18.71
N GLN A 404 3.26 10.30 -19.17
CA GLN A 404 2.66 11.44 -18.48
C GLN A 404 1.28 11.77 -19.08
N VAL A 405 0.37 10.80 -19.02
CA VAL A 405 -1.00 10.92 -19.54
C VAL A 405 -2.03 10.68 -18.45
N ASN A 406 -3.25 11.18 -18.63
CA ASN A 406 -4.31 11.05 -17.63
C ASN A 406 -4.76 9.58 -17.41
N GLU A 407 -4.53 8.72 -18.40
CA GLU A 407 -4.82 7.29 -18.33
C GLU A 407 -3.86 6.56 -17.38
N ASN A 408 -2.68 7.15 -17.11
CA ASN A 408 -1.76 6.64 -16.10
C ASN A 408 -2.24 7.07 -14.70
N PRO A 409 -2.72 6.14 -13.86
CA PRO A 409 -3.29 6.48 -12.56
C PRO A 409 -2.26 7.07 -11.59
N VAL A 410 -0.98 6.71 -11.75
CA VAL A 410 0.11 7.26 -10.93
C VAL A 410 0.33 8.73 -11.27
N PHE A 411 0.48 9.02 -12.56
CA PHE A 411 0.66 10.39 -13.02
C PHE A 411 -0.50 11.29 -12.60
N TYR A 412 -1.72 10.77 -12.66
CA TYR A 412 -2.91 11.51 -12.26
C TYR A 412 -2.89 11.94 -10.79
N VAL A 413 -2.51 11.03 -9.89
CA VAL A 413 -2.37 11.33 -8.44
C VAL A 413 -1.21 12.30 -8.19
N GLN A 414 -0.05 12.06 -8.82
CA GLN A 414 1.10 12.96 -8.71
C GLN A 414 0.79 14.37 -9.25
N TYR A 415 0.03 14.46 -10.33
CA TYR A 415 -0.42 15.73 -10.88
C TYR A 415 -1.33 16.50 -9.91
N ALA A 416 -2.30 15.81 -9.28
CA ALA A 416 -3.17 16.43 -8.28
C ALA A 416 -2.34 16.97 -7.08
N HIS A 417 -1.38 16.19 -6.59
CA HIS A 417 -0.46 16.59 -5.52
C HIS A 417 0.38 17.83 -5.91
N ALA A 418 0.99 17.81 -7.09
CA ALA A 418 1.77 18.95 -7.59
C ALA A 418 0.90 20.21 -7.76
N ARG A 419 -0.37 20.04 -8.15
CA ARG A 419 -1.32 21.15 -8.28
C ARG A 419 -1.66 21.77 -6.93
N ILE A 420 -1.84 20.96 -5.86
CA ILE A 420 -2.02 21.47 -4.50
C ILE A 420 -0.84 22.36 -4.09
N HIS A 421 0.38 21.89 -4.29
CA HIS A 421 1.58 22.70 -4.01
C HIS A 421 1.64 24.01 -4.83
N SER A 422 1.26 23.95 -6.10
CA SER A 422 1.22 25.14 -6.95
C SER A 422 0.22 26.17 -6.44
N VAL A 423 -0.95 25.75 -5.97
CA VAL A 423 -1.96 26.65 -5.36
C VAL A 423 -1.39 27.33 -4.13
N VAL A 424 -0.71 26.59 -3.25
CA VAL A 424 -0.07 27.17 -2.05
C VAL A 424 1.01 28.19 -2.42
N LEU A 425 1.85 27.90 -3.41
CA LEU A 425 2.90 28.81 -3.87
C LEU A 425 2.32 30.08 -4.51
N MET A 426 1.25 29.96 -5.30
CA MET A 426 0.57 31.12 -5.90
C MET A 426 -0.06 32.01 -4.83
N ALA A 427 -0.75 31.43 -3.86
CA ALA A 427 -1.33 32.16 -2.74
C ALA A 427 -0.25 32.94 -1.96
N ALA A 428 0.88 32.31 -1.68
CA ALA A 428 2.00 32.96 -1.03
C ALA A 428 2.60 34.11 -1.85
N ALA A 429 2.70 33.97 -3.18
CA ALA A 429 3.18 35.01 -4.09
C ALA A 429 2.24 36.22 -4.12
N GLU A 430 0.94 36.02 -3.92
CA GLU A 430 -0.06 37.09 -3.80
C GLU A 430 -0.15 37.67 -2.36
N GLY A 431 0.72 37.25 -1.46
CA GLY A 431 0.75 37.69 -0.06
C GLY A 431 -0.38 37.09 0.79
N ILE A 432 -1.03 36.04 0.34
CA ILE A 432 -2.06 35.31 1.09
C ILE A 432 -1.34 34.30 1.96
N ALA A 433 -1.35 34.52 3.28
CA ALA A 433 -0.83 33.59 4.25
C ALA A 433 -1.95 32.66 4.74
N ARG A 434 -1.64 31.38 4.92
CA ARG A 434 -2.54 30.44 5.56
C ARG A 434 -2.72 30.84 7.03
N GLY A 435 -3.96 31.13 7.42
CA GLY A 435 -4.33 31.43 8.81
C GLY A 435 -4.44 30.17 9.67
N SER A 436 -4.67 30.36 10.98
CA SER A 436 -5.12 29.29 11.87
C SER A 436 -6.55 28.89 11.53
N LEU A 437 -6.85 27.59 11.51
CA LEU A 437 -8.23 27.12 11.32
C LEU A 437 -9.17 27.55 12.45
N VAL A 438 -8.65 27.71 13.67
CA VAL A 438 -9.44 28.16 14.84
C VAL A 438 -10.02 29.56 14.61
N ASP A 439 -9.32 30.42 13.87
CA ASP A 439 -9.72 31.79 13.58
C ASP A 439 -10.40 31.94 12.19
N THR A 440 -10.58 30.83 11.49
CA THR A 440 -11.14 30.86 10.12
C THR A 440 -12.62 30.47 10.14
N ASP A 441 -13.46 31.30 9.51
CA ASP A 441 -14.88 30.96 9.31
C ASP A 441 -14.99 29.89 8.21
N LEU A 442 -15.19 28.64 8.61
CA LEU A 442 -15.34 27.49 7.69
C LEU A 442 -16.74 27.41 7.08
N SER A 443 -17.71 28.19 7.56
CA SER A 443 -19.08 28.20 7.00
C SER A 443 -19.16 28.67 5.55
N VAL A 444 -18.09 29.22 5.03
CA VAL A 444 -17.94 29.60 3.60
C VAL A 444 -17.73 28.39 2.68
N LEU A 445 -17.34 27.23 3.23
CA LEU A 445 -17.17 25.97 2.48
C LEU A 445 -18.53 25.29 2.30
N VAL A 446 -19.27 25.71 1.29
CA VAL A 446 -20.63 25.21 0.99
C VAL A 446 -20.76 24.58 -0.38
N HIS A 447 -19.74 24.70 -1.21
CA HIS A 447 -19.82 24.15 -2.56
C HIS A 447 -19.73 22.62 -2.52
N PRO A 448 -20.64 21.87 -3.20
CA PRO A 448 -20.69 20.40 -3.14
C PRO A 448 -19.36 19.71 -3.45
N ARG A 449 -18.53 20.28 -4.34
CA ARG A 449 -17.20 19.73 -4.68
C ARG A 449 -16.17 19.90 -3.57
N GLU A 450 -16.28 20.95 -2.76
CA GLU A 450 -15.42 21.14 -1.58
C GLU A 450 -15.82 20.17 -0.48
N LEU A 451 -17.12 20.05 -0.23
CA LEU A 451 -17.67 19.12 0.75
C LEU A 451 -17.38 17.65 0.38
N GLU A 452 -17.35 17.32 -0.91
CA GLU A 452 -16.97 15.99 -1.42
C GLU A 452 -15.53 15.64 -1.01
N ILE A 453 -14.58 16.55 -1.12
CA ILE A 453 -13.19 16.35 -0.66
C ILE A 453 -13.16 16.05 0.85
N LEU A 454 -13.92 16.80 1.65
CA LEU A 454 -13.98 16.60 3.10
C LEU A 454 -14.58 15.23 3.47
N ARG A 455 -15.56 14.74 2.67
CA ARG A 455 -16.10 13.37 2.85
C ARG A 455 -15.03 12.31 2.57
N TYR A 456 -14.25 12.44 1.51
CA TYR A 456 -13.13 11.51 1.26
C TYR A 456 -12.10 11.54 2.40
N LEU A 457 -11.76 12.72 2.92
CA LEU A 457 -10.86 12.83 4.06
C LEU A 457 -11.41 12.13 5.30
N HIS A 458 -12.71 12.28 5.59
CA HIS A 458 -13.37 11.58 6.69
C HIS A 458 -13.33 10.05 6.53
N GLU A 459 -13.36 9.53 5.30
CA GLU A 459 -13.38 8.08 5.04
C GLU A 459 -12.03 7.38 5.28
N LEU A 460 -10.92 8.12 5.32
CA LEU A 460 -9.58 7.51 5.40
C LEU A 460 -9.39 6.55 6.58
N PRO A 461 -9.79 6.87 7.83
CA PRO A 461 -9.65 5.94 8.94
C PRO A 461 -10.35 4.59 8.69
N ASP A 462 -11.54 4.60 8.10
CA ASP A 462 -12.28 3.38 7.75
C ASP A 462 -11.63 2.61 6.62
N VAL A 463 -11.12 3.32 5.61
CA VAL A 463 -10.38 2.70 4.51
C VAL A 463 -9.14 1.99 5.05
N VAL A 464 -8.40 2.63 5.96
CA VAL A 464 -7.22 2.03 6.60
C VAL A 464 -7.61 0.82 7.45
N ALA A 465 -8.65 0.94 8.29
CA ALA A 465 -9.14 -0.16 9.13
C ALA A 465 -9.55 -1.38 8.29
N ARG A 466 -10.30 -1.13 7.21
CA ARG A 466 -10.75 -2.19 6.29
C ARG A 466 -9.59 -2.78 5.51
N ALA A 467 -8.72 -1.94 4.95
CA ALA A 467 -7.55 -2.40 4.20
C ALA A 467 -6.61 -3.24 5.08
N CYS A 468 -6.41 -2.88 6.35
CA CYS A 468 -5.65 -3.65 7.32
C CYS A 468 -6.32 -5.00 7.59
N ARG A 469 -7.61 -5.00 7.97
CA ARG A 469 -8.37 -6.22 8.29
C ARG A 469 -8.43 -7.20 7.13
N GLU A 470 -8.53 -6.70 5.90
CA GLU A 470 -8.65 -7.50 4.68
C GLU A 470 -7.29 -7.71 3.97
N ARG A 471 -6.18 -7.13 4.49
CA ARG A 471 -4.86 -7.11 3.83
C ARG A 471 -4.96 -6.61 2.40
N ALA A 472 -5.68 -5.52 2.18
CA ALA A 472 -6.12 -5.04 0.89
C ALA A 472 -5.59 -3.63 0.57
N PRO A 473 -4.27 -3.44 0.39
CA PRO A 473 -3.68 -2.11 0.15
C PRO A 473 -4.23 -1.42 -1.10
N HIS A 474 -4.78 -2.16 -2.07
CA HIS A 474 -5.45 -1.59 -3.24
C HIS A 474 -6.67 -0.71 -2.90
N GLN A 475 -7.28 -0.86 -1.71
CA GLN A 475 -8.35 0.02 -1.25
C GLN A 475 -7.83 1.44 -0.98
N VAL A 476 -6.60 1.55 -0.46
CA VAL A 476 -5.95 2.85 -0.26
C VAL A 476 -5.58 3.50 -1.60
N THR A 477 -5.08 2.73 -2.57
CA THR A 477 -4.80 3.27 -3.92
C THR A 477 -6.07 3.72 -4.63
N THR A 478 -7.19 3.03 -4.44
CA THR A 478 -8.50 3.44 -4.95
C THR A 478 -8.93 4.75 -4.30
N TRP A 479 -8.90 4.82 -2.97
CA TRP A 479 -9.28 6.01 -2.22
C TRP A 479 -8.47 7.25 -2.63
N VAL A 480 -7.13 7.14 -2.78
CA VAL A 480 -6.31 8.29 -3.17
C VAL A 480 -6.58 8.75 -4.61
N ARG A 481 -6.92 7.82 -5.53
CA ARG A 481 -7.33 8.18 -6.89
C ARG A 481 -8.66 8.94 -6.91
N ASP A 482 -9.62 8.49 -6.11
CA ASP A 482 -10.93 9.13 -6.00
C ASP A 482 -10.79 10.53 -5.37
N LEU A 483 -9.99 10.66 -4.32
CA LEU A 483 -9.65 11.97 -3.72
C LEU A 483 -8.98 12.90 -4.73
N ALA A 484 -8.02 12.42 -5.52
CA ALA A 484 -7.35 13.19 -6.56
C ALA A 484 -8.34 13.65 -7.65
N SER A 485 -9.31 12.80 -7.99
CA SER A 485 -10.40 13.11 -8.93
C SER A 485 -11.32 14.19 -8.38
N ALA A 486 -11.78 14.07 -7.14
CA ALA A 486 -12.61 15.07 -6.47
C ALA A 486 -11.89 16.43 -6.38
N PHE A 487 -10.61 16.44 -6.01
CA PHE A 487 -9.79 17.66 -5.98
C PHE A 487 -9.67 18.30 -7.35
N THR A 488 -9.37 17.52 -8.39
CA THR A 488 -9.24 18.03 -9.77
C THR A 488 -10.57 18.64 -10.25
N ALA A 489 -11.68 17.97 -10.00
CA ALA A 489 -13.02 18.46 -10.35
C ALA A 489 -13.37 19.75 -9.58
N SER A 490 -13.05 19.84 -8.29
CA SER A 490 -13.26 21.04 -7.47
C SER A 490 -12.50 22.25 -8.05
N THR A 491 -11.18 22.09 -8.27
CA THR A 491 -10.35 23.21 -8.78
C THR A 491 -10.73 23.66 -10.19
N THR A 492 -11.39 22.83 -10.98
CA THR A 492 -11.89 23.19 -12.32
C THR A 492 -13.22 23.94 -12.26
N THR A 493 -14.07 23.61 -11.29
CA THR A 493 -15.45 24.11 -11.19
C THR A 493 -15.54 25.36 -10.30
N VAL A 494 -14.85 25.36 -9.15
CA VAL A 494 -14.96 26.43 -8.14
C VAL A 494 -14.05 27.60 -8.47
N GLY A 495 -13.01 27.40 -9.26
CA GLY A 495 -11.95 28.40 -9.52
C GLY A 495 -11.30 28.82 -8.21
N CYS A 496 -10.01 28.82 -8.10
CA CYS A 496 -9.33 29.33 -6.88
C CYS A 496 -9.49 30.82 -6.63
N SER A 497 -10.51 31.49 -7.21
CA SER A 497 -10.38 32.93 -7.43
C SER A 497 -11.37 33.86 -6.74
N GLU A 498 -12.56 33.48 -6.36
CA GLU A 498 -13.48 34.54 -5.93
C GLU A 498 -14.13 34.39 -4.55
N THR A 499 -14.23 33.20 -3.98
CA THR A 499 -14.97 33.01 -2.72
C THR A 499 -14.07 32.87 -1.48
N ALA A 500 -12.87 32.36 -1.61
CA ALA A 500 -11.93 32.22 -0.48
C ALA A 500 -11.09 33.50 -0.22
N CYS A 501 -11.16 34.49 -1.07
CA CYS A 501 -10.42 35.75 -0.99
C CYS A 501 -11.31 36.98 -0.77
N THR A 502 -12.46 36.87 -0.13
CA THR A 502 -13.12 38.06 0.40
C THR A 502 -12.36 38.56 1.62
N ARG A 503 -11.28 39.32 1.37
CA ARG A 503 -10.75 40.26 2.37
C ARG A 503 -11.92 41.10 2.91
N PRO A 504 -11.99 41.31 4.25
CA PRO A 504 -12.71 42.50 4.73
C PRO A 504 -12.01 43.69 4.07
N ARG A 505 -12.72 44.40 3.20
CA ARG A 505 -12.21 45.65 2.58
C ARG A 505 -11.73 46.54 3.71
N PRO A 506 -10.47 47.00 3.71
CA PRO A 506 -10.07 48.08 4.61
C PRO A 506 -10.96 49.27 4.30
N ARG A 507 -11.55 49.87 5.34
CA ARG A 507 -12.30 51.13 5.22
C ARG A 507 -11.44 52.12 4.48
N PRO A 508 -11.98 52.87 3.48
CA PRO A 508 -11.20 53.86 2.79
C PRO A 508 -10.77 54.97 3.76
N VAL A 509 -9.47 55.03 4.00
CA VAL A 509 -8.87 56.25 4.53
C VAL A 509 -8.91 57.25 3.39
N SER A 510 -9.72 58.27 3.55
CA SER A 510 -9.84 59.41 2.64
C SER A 510 -8.51 60.12 2.48
N GLY A 511 -7.99 60.16 1.26
CA GLY A 511 -6.93 61.07 0.84
C GLY A 511 -5.74 60.38 0.20
N CYS A 512 -5.79 60.18 -1.10
CA CYS A 512 -4.74 60.56 -2.01
C CYS A 512 -5.17 60.36 -3.48
N SER A 513 -4.80 61.32 -4.25
CA SER A 513 -5.16 61.67 -5.61
C SER A 513 -4.85 60.65 -6.69
N ARG A 514 -5.66 60.70 -7.74
CA ARG A 514 -5.62 60.10 -9.06
C ARG A 514 -4.22 59.93 -9.66
N ALA A 515 -3.95 58.72 -10.14
CA ALA A 515 -3.19 58.51 -11.36
C ALA A 515 -3.93 57.47 -12.21
N SER A 516 -4.31 57.93 -13.37
CA SER A 516 -4.97 57.21 -14.46
C SER A 516 -3.98 56.29 -15.15
N GLY A 517 -4.40 55.06 -15.45
CA GLY A 517 -3.62 54.19 -16.36
C GLY A 517 -4.11 52.77 -16.39
N SER A 518 -4.97 52.50 -17.37
CA SER A 518 -5.09 51.25 -18.17
C SER A 518 -5.17 49.88 -17.53
N GLY A 519 -6.35 49.31 -17.68
CA GLY A 519 -6.58 47.98 -18.25
C GLY A 519 -5.87 46.76 -17.65
N TRP A 520 -6.57 46.05 -16.81
CA TRP A 520 -6.21 44.66 -16.47
C TRP A 520 -6.97 43.72 -17.39
N PRO A 521 -6.31 42.93 -18.26
CA PRO A 521 -6.94 41.78 -18.88
C PRO A 521 -6.48 40.52 -18.15
N TRP A 522 -7.39 39.86 -17.50
CA TRP A 522 -7.22 38.47 -17.11
C TRP A 522 -7.88 37.58 -18.16
N PRO A 523 -7.12 36.73 -18.88
CA PRO A 523 -7.69 35.58 -19.54
C PRO A 523 -7.16 34.32 -18.86
N TRP A 524 -7.92 33.78 -17.97
CA TRP A 524 -7.76 32.36 -17.55
C TRP A 524 -8.47 31.50 -18.60
N THR A 525 -7.85 31.32 -19.75
CA THR A 525 -8.20 30.25 -20.68
C THR A 525 -7.30 29.04 -20.39
N CYS A 526 -7.87 27.84 -20.52
CA CYS A 526 -7.19 26.55 -20.36
C CYS A 526 -5.90 26.34 -21.18
N SER A 527 -5.43 27.34 -21.90
CA SER A 527 -4.23 27.34 -22.73
C SER A 527 -2.92 27.67 -22.00
N ALA A 528 -2.95 28.05 -20.70
CA ALA A 528 -1.74 28.40 -19.96
C ALA A 528 -0.97 27.20 -19.38
N TRP A 529 -1.42 25.98 -19.63
CA TRP A 529 -0.80 24.74 -19.17
C TRP A 529 -0.25 23.88 -20.31
N ALA A 530 0.15 24.49 -21.41
CA ALA A 530 1.02 23.80 -22.37
C ALA A 530 2.40 23.59 -21.72
N PRO A 531 3.03 22.41 -21.90
CA PRO A 531 4.41 22.20 -21.44
C PRO A 531 5.31 23.27 -22.08
N PRO A 532 6.39 23.70 -21.41
CA PRO A 532 7.30 24.69 -21.96
C PRO A 532 7.79 24.21 -23.33
N PRO A 533 7.84 25.10 -24.34
CA PRO A 533 8.28 24.70 -25.67
C PRO A 533 9.70 24.15 -25.57
N ARG A 534 9.92 23.00 -26.16
CA ARG A 534 11.26 22.45 -26.37
C ARG A 534 12.06 23.54 -27.07
N CYS A 535 13.19 23.96 -26.53
CA CYS A 535 14.16 24.79 -27.20
C CYS A 535 14.55 24.09 -28.51
N GLY A 536 13.90 24.48 -29.59
CA GLY A 536 14.25 24.07 -30.93
C GLY A 536 15.59 24.72 -31.29
N VAL A 537 16.60 23.92 -31.48
CA VAL A 537 17.82 24.31 -32.16
C VAL A 537 17.44 24.58 -33.62
N THR A 538 17.24 25.86 -33.94
CA THR A 538 17.16 26.27 -35.36
C THR A 538 18.56 26.18 -35.97
N GLY A 539 18.77 25.16 -36.78
CA GLY A 539 19.91 25.11 -37.67
C GLY A 539 19.81 26.20 -38.75
N SER A 540 20.79 27.07 -38.84
CA SER A 540 21.07 27.83 -40.04
C SER A 540 22.35 27.27 -40.65
N THR A 541 22.17 26.73 -41.86
CA THR A 541 23.21 26.34 -42.81
C THR A 541 23.95 27.57 -43.33
N THR A 542 25.27 27.61 -43.21
CA THR A 542 26.21 28.04 -44.28
C THR A 542 27.62 27.58 -43.87
N GLY A 543 28.26 26.75 -44.66
CA GLY A 543 29.71 26.51 -44.63
C GLY A 543 30.47 27.65 -45.36
N PRO A 544 31.80 27.57 -45.62
CA PRO A 544 32.65 26.41 -45.61
C PRO A 544 34.10 26.61 -45.06
N THR A 545 34.85 25.49 -45.02
CA THR A 545 36.34 25.36 -45.17
C THR A 545 37.28 25.72 -44.04
N GLY A 546 38.10 24.72 -43.64
CA GLY A 546 39.51 24.92 -43.40
C GLY A 546 40.17 24.34 -42.16
N ARG A 547 40.83 23.16 -42.35
CA ARG A 547 42.08 22.68 -41.73
C ARG A 547 42.24 22.50 -40.22
N SER A 548 42.46 21.23 -39.88
CA SER A 548 43.50 20.65 -39.00
C SER A 548 44.01 21.47 -37.79
N ASP A 549 43.86 20.93 -36.56
CA ASP A 549 45.05 20.54 -35.81
C ASP A 549 44.71 19.66 -34.57
N ARG A 550 45.75 18.96 -34.11
CA ARG A 550 45.76 17.84 -33.17
C ARG A 550 45.62 18.26 -31.70
N GLY A 551 44.94 17.45 -30.92
CA GLY A 551 45.48 16.99 -29.65
C GLY A 551 45.04 17.69 -28.37
N ARG A 552 44.29 17.02 -27.58
CA ARG A 552 44.39 16.68 -26.16
C ARG A 552 43.02 16.56 -25.46
N PRO A 553 42.85 15.65 -24.53
CA PRO A 553 41.55 15.37 -23.90
C PRO A 553 41.23 16.38 -22.78
N HIS A 554 40.07 16.99 -22.84
CA HIS A 554 39.53 17.77 -21.73
C HIS A 554 38.50 16.93 -20.98
N THR A 555 38.79 16.67 -19.74
CA THR A 555 37.90 16.17 -18.71
C THR A 555 36.73 17.15 -18.49
N HIS A 556 35.51 16.69 -18.72
CA HIS A 556 34.31 17.42 -18.32
C HIS A 556 33.91 17.06 -16.88
N PRO A 557 33.52 18.05 -16.05
CA PRO A 557 32.95 17.77 -14.75
C PRO A 557 31.49 17.30 -14.90
N PRO A 558 30.98 16.46 -13.99
CA PRO A 558 29.59 15.96 -14.07
C PRO A 558 28.59 17.06 -13.77
N ALA A 559 27.61 17.22 -14.62
CA ALA A 559 26.51 18.15 -14.49
C ALA A 559 25.61 17.78 -13.29
N ALA A 560 25.37 18.78 -12.45
CA ALA A 560 24.44 18.71 -11.32
C ALA A 560 22.99 18.43 -11.78
N ARG A 561 22.53 17.17 -11.62
CA ARG A 561 21.15 16.74 -11.82
C ARG A 561 20.51 16.22 -10.53
N HIS A 562 20.78 16.78 -9.36
CA HIS A 562 20.31 16.23 -8.08
C HIS A 562 19.47 17.19 -7.21
N GLY A 563 18.86 18.23 -7.76
CA GLY A 563 18.11 19.21 -6.94
C GLY A 563 16.58 19.04 -6.88
N VAL A 564 15.96 18.46 -7.90
CA VAL A 564 14.49 18.48 -8.03
C VAL A 564 13.84 17.19 -7.51
N HIS A 565 14.53 16.05 -7.56
CA HIS A 565 13.97 14.76 -7.13
C HIS A 565 13.89 14.56 -5.61
N ARG A 566 14.63 15.30 -4.79
CA ARG A 566 14.63 15.10 -3.32
C ARG A 566 13.40 15.64 -2.61
N CYS A 567 12.70 16.61 -3.17
CA CYS A 567 11.51 17.20 -2.51
C CYS A 567 10.22 16.41 -2.80
N GLN A 568 10.16 15.67 -3.90
CA GLN A 568 9.00 14.87 -4.29
C GLN A 568 8.91 13.52 -3.56
N ARG A 569 10.06 12.93 -3.17
CA ARG A 569 10.13 11.60 -2.50
C ARG A 569 9.49 11.56 -1.11
N SER A 570 9.37 12.67 -0.39
CA SER A 570 8.96 12.64 1.03
C SER A 570 7.45 12.56 1.27
N ALA A 571 6.60 12.82 0.31
CA ALA A 571 5.14 12.88 0.51
C ALA A 571 4.42 11.58 0.12
N LEU A 572 4.77 10.97 -1.02
CA LEU A 572 4.19 9.66 -1.41
C LEU A 572 4.73 8.51 -0.55
N ASP A 573 6.01 8.56 -0.16
CA ASP A 573 6.63 7.57 0.74
C ASP A 573 5.95 7.48 2.12
N ARG A 574 5.21 8.51 2.52
CA ARG A 574 4.47 8.54 3.80
C ARG A 574 3.04 8.04 3.69
N TRP A 575 2.50 7.93 2.48
CA TRP A 575 1.10 7.54 2.25
C TRP A 575 0.95 6.15 1.63
N LEU A 576 1.98 5.61 0.98
CA LEU A 576 2.05 4.26 0.42
C LEU A 576 3.06 3.39 1.17
#